data_83220649ad53474b9abda1302d7a149a
#
_entry.id   83220649ad53474b9abda1302d7a149a
#
_cell.length_a   1.000
_cell.length_b   1.000
_cell.length_c   1.000
_cell.angle_alpha   90.00
_cell.angle_beta   90.00
_cell.angle_gamma   90.00
#
_symmetry.space_group_name_H-M   'P 1'
#
loop_
_entity.id
_entity.type
_entity.pdbx_description
1 polymer ?
#
loop_
_entity_poly.entity_id
_entity_poly.type
_entity_poly.pdbx_seq_one_letter_code
_entity_poly.pdbx_strand_id
1 'polypeptide(L)'
;MGEGSRHSSESGRRAMLDVGGSKLAYESSGYGTPLLFIHAMIADGRMWNREVEVFSADHHVVSFDLRGYGGSTPAIGTFSCVRDIRALVSHLHLGRPFIVGCSMGGSFAVEYALAHPDEVSGLLLAAPGLGGTPYEAFSRDEMPAFEYDDRKSSEIAAAWSNGKSSEAMELLRQLWCSTLTGSSRELFMDMVKTNTEEVFNDRSFRQLESRPPVYNRLSSIRVPTTVLVGDRDNPSSVPFANLATRGIAGARLVTIQGADHLINMSRPNDFETELRLALDIAKQPVDK
;
A
#
# COMPACT_ATOMS: atom_id res chain seq x y z
N MET A 1 15.59 -21.66 41.53
CA MET A 1 14.23 -21.14 41.25
C MET A 1 14.43 -19.88 40.42
N GLY A 2 14.33 -20.00 39.11
CA GLY A 2 14.45 -18.90 38.15
C GLY A 2 13.08 -18.66 37.55
N GLU A 3 12.46 -17.54 37.90
CA GLU A 3 11.22 -17.09 37.31
C GLU A 3 11.49 -16.70 35.85
N GLY A 4 11.02 -17.54 34.93
CA GLY A 4 10.92 -17.19 33.52
C GLY A 4 9.82 -16.15 33.36
N SER A 5 10.20 -14.89 33.13
CA SER A 5 9.27 -13.85 32.71
C SER A 5 8.69 -14.25 31.35
N ARG A 6 7.43 -14.68 31.34
CA ARG A 6 6.62 -14.80 30.15
C ARG A 6 6.38 -13.37 29.64
N HIS A 7 7.06 -13.00 28.55
CA HIS A 7 6.69 -11.83 27.80
C HIS A 7 5.29 -12.11 27.23
N SER A 8 4.29 -11.51 27.85
CA SER A 8 2.96 -11.37 27.28
C SER A 8 3.11 -10.53 26.01
N SER A 9 2.69 -11.06 24.87
CA SER A 9 2.53 -10.30 23.63
C SER A 9 1.57 -9.14 23.92
N GLU A 10 2.09 -7.93 24.10
CA GLU A 10 1.25 -6.74 24.10
C GLU A 10 0.61 -6.66 22.70
N SER A 11 -0.70 -6.86 22.63
CA SER A 11 -1.50 -6.58 21.45
C SER A 11 -1.22 -5.15 20.99
N GLY A 12 -1.03 -4.93 19.68
CA GLY A 12 -0.65 -3.65 19.11
C GLY A 12 -1.48 -2.49 19.65
N ARG A 13 -0.82 -1.40 20.00
CA ARG A 13 -1.46 -0.22 20.56
C ARG A 13 -2.06 0.62 19.43
N ARG A 14 -3.38 0.65 19.31
CA ARG A 14 -4.08 1.59 18.44
C ARG A 14 -4.06 3.00 19.06
N ALA A 15 -3.70 3.98 18.25
CA ALA A 15 -3.61 5.36 18.66
C ALA A 15 -3.98 6.33 17.51
N MET A 16 -4.07 7.62 17.82
CA MET A 16 -4.40 8.67 16.87
C MET A 16 -3.29 9.72 16.85
N LEU A 17 -2.85 10.11 15.66
CA LEU A 17 -1.90 11.20 15.45
C LEU A 17 -2.62 12.38 14.81
N ASP A 18 -2.53 13.57 15.41
CA ASP A 18 -2.99 14.81 14.79
C ASP A 18 -1.99 15.26 13.70
N VAL A 19 -2.49 15.48 12.49
CA VAL A 19 -1.70 15.86 11.31
C VAL A 19 -2.20 17.17 10.69
N GLY A 20 -2.65 18.07 11.54
CA GLY A 20 -3.13 19.39 11.10
C GLY A 20 -4.51 19.33 10.45
N GLY A 21 -5.54 19.36 11.28
CA GLY A 21 -6.95 19.36 10.86
C GLY A 21 -7.53 17.99 10.53
N SER A 22 -6.75 16.93 10.70
CA SER A 22 -7.20 15.52 10.62
C SER A 22 -6.42 14.69 11.61
N LYS A 23 -6.94 13.51 11.95
CA LYS A 23 -6.28 12.54 12.81
C LYS A 23 -6.08 11.24 12.05
N LEU A 24 -4.86 10.72 12.07
CA LEU A 24 -4.54 9.40 11.52
C LEU A 24 -4.67 8.35 12.61
N ALA A 25 -5.48 7.33 12.35
CA ALA A 25 -5.50 6.12 13.16
C ALA A 25 -4.32 5.24 12.75
N TYR A 26 -3.55 4.78 13.73
CA TYR A 26 -2.43 3.87 13.50
C TYR A 26 -2.35 2.78 14.55
N GLU A 27 -1.70 1.70 14.20
CA GLU A 27 -1.32 0.61 15.08
C GLU A 27 0.20 0.48 15.08
N SER A 28 0.79 0.32 16.27
CA SER A 28 2.23 0.17 16.46
C SER A 28 2.49 -1.02 17.36
N SER A 29 3.33 -1.97 16.92
CA SER A 29 3.55 -3.24 17.58
C SER A 29 4.98 -3.72 17.41
N GLY A 30 5.50 -4.46 18.40
CA GLY A 30 6.85 -5.03 18.35
C GLY A 30 7.97 -4.01 18.55
N TYR A 31 9.22 -4.50 18.38
CA TYR A 31 10.44 -3.72 18.55
C TYR A 31 11.49 -4.15 17.52
N GLY A 32 12.45 -3.30 17.22
CA GLY A 32 13.53 -3.59 16.29
C GLY A 32 13.51 -2.71 15.04
N THR A 33 13.90 -3.28 13.90
CA THR A 33 13.92 -2.55 12.63
C THR A 33 12.51 -2.12 12.23
N PRO A 34 12.28 -0.83 11.94
CA PRO A 34 10.94 -0.33 11.68
C PRO A 34 10.42 -0.75 10.30
N LEU A 35 9.20 -1.26 10.28
CA LEU A 35 8.38 -1.54 9.09
C LEU A 35 7.17 -0.62 9.08
N LEU A 36 6.94 0.08 7.97
CA LEU A 36 5.78 0.93 7.77
C LEU A 36 4.92 0.39 6.63
N PHE A 37 3.66 0.09 6.91
CA PHE A 37 2.70 -0.44 5.95
C PHE A 37 1.69 0.63 5.51
N ILE A 38 1.51 0.79 4.19
CA ILE A 38 0.61 1.76 3.56
C ILE A 38 -0.40 1.00 2.69
N HIS A 39 -1.69 1.14 3.00
CA HIS A 39 -2.76 0.36 2.39
C HIS A 39 -3.18 0.83 0.99
N ALA A 40 -3.90 -0.05 0.27
CA ALA A 40 -4.51 0.23 -1.03
C ALA A 40 -5.75 1.13 -0.91
N MET A 41 -6.14 1.81 -2.00
CA MET A 41 -7.35 2.63 -2.09
C MET A 41 -8.64 1.85 -1.75
N ILE A 42 -8.70 0.57 -2.11
CA ILE A 42 -9.88 -0.30 -1.91
C ILE A 42 -9.88 -1.00 -0.54
N ALA A 43 -8.99 -0.59 0.38
CA ALA A 43 -8.80 -1.21 1.69
C ALA A 43 -8.50 -0.15 2.76
N ASP A 44 -8.15 -0.57 3.96
CA ASP A 44 -7.59 0.24 5.04
C ASP A 44 -6.50 -0.54 5.79
N GLY A 45 -5.97 0.00 6.88
CA GLY A 45 -4.89 -0.60 7.64
C GLY A 45 -5.14 -2.04 8.08
N ARG A 46 -6.39 -2.47 8.18
CA ARG A 46 -6.78 -3.85 8.54
C ARG A 46 -6.31 -4.90 7.52
N MET A 47 -6.04 -4.51 6.28
CA MET A 47 -5.46 -5.44 5.30
C MET A 47 -4.12 -6.01 5.77
N TRP A 48 -3.42 -5.31 6.67
CA TRP A 48 -2.10 -5.66 7.19
C TRP A 48 -2.12 -6.39 8.53
N ASN A 49 -3.31 -6.77 9.06
CA ASN A 49 -3.44 -7.38 10.39
C ASN A 49 -2.52 -8.61 10.55
N ARG A 50 -2.43 -9.44 9.51
CA ARG A 50 -1.56 -10.64 9.53
C ARG A 50 -0.08 -10.28 9.54
N GLU A 51 0.34 -9.31 8.75
CA GLU A 51 1.73 -8.84 8.70
C GLU A 51 2.12 -8.18 10.03
N VAL A 52 1.22 -7.41 10.64
CA VAL A 52 1.43 -6.85 11.98
C VAL A 52 1.67 -7.98 12.99
N GLU A 53 0.82 -9.01 13.01
CA GLU A 53 0.97 -10.16 13.91
C GLU A 53 2.29 -10.91 13.68
N VAL A 54 2.61 -11.24 12.44
CA VAL A 54 3.77 -12.07 12.08
C VAL A 54 5.10 -11.33 12.28
N PHE A 55 5.18 -10.07 11.84
CA PHE A 55 6.44 -9.33 11.83
C PHE A 55 6.72 -8.58 13.14
N SER A 56 5.72 -8.36 14.00
CA SER A 56 5.95 -7.73 15.31
C SER A 56 6.80 -8.58 16.27
N ALA A 57 7.03 -9.85 15.96
CA ALA A 57 7.90 -10.72 16.73
C ALA A 57 9.39 -10.29 16.66
N ASP A 58 9.82 -9.67 15.55
CA ASP A 58 11.21 -9.33 15.28
C ASP A 58 11.42 -7.94 14.66
N HIS A 59 10.34 -7.16 14.44
CA HIS A 59 10.36 -5.82 13.89
C HIS A 59 9.45 -4.86 14.68
N HIS A 60 9.73 -3.56 14.60
CA HIS A 60 8.79 -2.53 15.02
C HIS A 60 7.84 -2.24 13.86
N VAL A 61 6.65 -2.81 13.89
CA VAL A 61 5.66 -2.74 12.81
C VAL A 61 4.67 -1.61 13.06
N VAL A 62 4.46 -0.80 12.05
CA VAL A 62 3.48 0.28 12.04
C VAL A 62 2.58 0.13 10.83
N SER A 63 1.27 0.09 11.03
CA SER A 63 0.25 0.26 10.00
C SER A 63 -0.65 1.44 10.35
N PHE A 64 -1.20 2.12 9.37
CA PHE A 64 -2.08 3.26 9.62
C PHE A 64 -3.15 3.38 8.53
N ASP A 65 -4.22 4.05 8.87
CA ASP A 65 -5.27 4.40 7.92
C ASP A 65 -4.96 5.77 7.30
N LEU A 66 -4.96 5.86 5.98
CA LEU A 66 -4.88 7.12 5.25
C LEU A 66 -6.09 8.01 5.59
N ARG A 67 -5.99 9.32 5.37
CA ARG A 67 -7.10 10.26 5.66
C ARG A 67 -8.39 9.81 4.98
N GLY A 68 -9.47 9.74 5.77
CA GLY A 68 -10.80 9.32 5.33
C GLY A 68 -11.04 7.82 5.37
N TYR A 69 -9.98 7.01 5.53
CA TYR A 69 -10.07 5.56 5.62
C TYR A 69 -10.14 5.07 7.05
N GLY A 70 -10.78 3.92 7.25
CA GLY A 70 -10.81 3.19 8.50
C GLY A 70 -11.19 4.05 9.70
N GLY A 71 -10.28 4.18 10.66
CA GLY A 71 -10.43 5.02 11.85
C GLY A 71 -9.89 6.44 11.70
N SER A 72 -9.27 6.79 10.56
CA SER A 72 -8.77 8.14 10.31
C SER A 72 -9.86 9.11 9.93
N THR A 73 -9.73 10.37 10.38
CA THR A 73 -10.73 11.39 10.03
C THR A 73 -10.55 11.86 8.58
N PRO A 74 -11.64 12.25 7.89
CA PRO A 74 -11.58 12.79 6.54
C PRO A 74 -10.68 14.03 6.44
N ALA A 75 -10.12 14.26 5.26
CA ALA A 75 -9.33 15.46 4.99
C ALA A 75 -10.21 16.72 4.99
N ILE A 76 -9.71 17.78 5.63
CA ILE A 76 -10.27 19.13 5.56
C ILE A 76 -9.39 19.94 4.60
N GLY A 77 -9.90 20.24 3.39
CA GLY A 77 -9.13 20.94 2.36
C GLY A 77 -8.08 20.06 1.67
N THR A 78 -7.06 20.70 1.09
CA THR A 78 -5.95 20.00 0.43
C THR A 78 -4.94 19.47 1.45
N PHE A 79 -4.38 18.29 1.18
CA PHE A 79 -3.43 17.63 2.07
C PHE A 79 -2.33 16.90 1.27
N SER A 80 -1.34 16.37 1.95
CA SER A 80 -0.26 15.58 1.35
C SER A 80 -0.03 14.31 2.17
N CYS A 81 -0.25 13.16 1.55
CA CYS A 81 0.05 11.86 2.17
C CYS A 81 1.53 11.73 2.53
N VAL A 82 2.44 12.30 1.74
CA VAL A 82 3.88 12.33 2.07
C VAL A 82 4.16 13.06 3.38
N ARG A 83 3.49 14.20 3.61
CA ARG A 83 3.62 14.93 4.89
C ARG A 83 3.02 14.15 6.06
N ASP A 84 1.92 13.47 5.84
CA ASP A 84 1.28 12.63 6.84
C ASP A 84 2.17 11.45 7.23
N ILE A 85 2.74 10.76 6.25
CA ILE A 85 3.73 9.68 6.47
C ILE A 85 4.92 10.22 7.26
N ARG A 86 5.45 11.38 6.88
CA ARG A 86 6.57 11.99 7.60
C ARG A 86 6.24 12.35 9.04
N ALA A 87 5.03 12.87 9.26
CA ALA A 87 4.56 13.17 10.62
C ALA A 87 4.49 11.90 11.47
N LEU A 88 4.00 10.79 10.92
CA LEU A 88 3.93 9.50 11.60
C LEU A 88 5.35 8.93 11.88
N VAL A 89 6.22 8.93 10.88
CA VAL A 89 7.63 8.49 11.01
C VAL A 89 8.35 9.27 12.11
N SER A 90 8.16 10.61 12.14
CA SER A 90 8.76 11.49 13.13
C SER A 90 8.15 11.27 14.52
N HIS A 91 6.82 11.16 14.63
CA HIS A 91 6.10 10.96 15.89
C HIS A 91 6.51 9.67 16.59
N LEU A 92 6.68 8.59 15.83
CA LEU A 92 7.06 7.27 16.34
C LEU A 92 8.57 7.03 16.36
N HIS A 93 9.36 8.04 16.01
CA HIS A 93 10.83 7.96 15.96
C HIS A 93 11.35 6.76 15.15
N LEU A 94 10.71 6.46 13.99
CA LEU A 94 11.05 5.30 13.19
C LEU A 94 12.42 5.41 12.47
N GLY A 95 13.00 6.60 12.41
CA GLY A 95 14.28 6.81 11.73
C GLY A 95 14.17 6.51 10.22
N ARG A 96 14.67 5.37 9.80
CA ARG A 96 14.66 4.91 8.40
C ARG A 96 13.83 3.63 8.26
N PRO A 97 12.49 3.68 8.24
CA PRO A 97 11.67 2.50 8.08
C PRO A 97 11.88 1.83 6.71
N PHE A 98 11.73 0.51 6.66
CA PHE A 98 11.43 -0.20 5.44
C PHE A 98 9.93 0.01 5.15
N ILE A 99 9.60 0.48 3.94
CA ILE A 99 8.22 0.84 3.60
C ILE A 99 7.62 -0.20 2.67
N VAL A 100 6.46 -0.70 3.07
CA VAL A 100 5.63 -1.63 2.30
C VAL A 100 4.38 -0.89 1.86
N GLY A 101 4.17 -0.75 0.55
CA GLY A 101 3.00 -0.07 0.01
C GLY A 101 2.25 -0.92 -1.01
N CYS A 102 0.93 -0.99 -0.89
CA CYS A 102 0.08 -1.66 -1.86
C CYS A 102 -0.68 -0.66 -2.72
N SER A 103 -0.65 -0.81 -4.05
CA SER A 103 -1.45 0.00 -4.99
C SER A 103 -1.20 1.51 -4.79
N MET A 104 -2.22 2.28 -4.41
CA MET A 104 -2.11 3.69 -4.00
C MET A 104 -1.07 3.88 -2.89
N GLY A 105 -1.01 2.99 -1.91
CA GLY A 105 0.02 3.01 -0.87
C GLY A 105 1.43 2.82 -1.43
N GLY A 106 1.59 2.07 -2.52
CA GLY A 106 2.84 1.95 -3.27
C GLY A 106 3.25 3.26 -3.93
N SER A 107 2.29 4.01 -4.51
CA SER A 107 2.55 5.36 -5.02
C SER A 107 3.08 6.28 -3.92
N PHE A 108 2.45 6.29 -2.74
CA PHE A 108 2.89 7.13 -1.63
C PHE A 108 4.23 6.71 -1.04
N ALA A 109 4.54 5.41 -1.03
CA ALA A 109 5.85 4.90 -0.63
C ALA A 109 6.96 5.43 -1.56
N VAL A 110 6.71 5.41 -2.88
CA VAL A 110 7.63 5.96 -3.90
C VAL A 110 7.76 7.48 -3.75
N GLU A 111 6.65 8.20 -3.59
CA GLU A 111 6.66 9.65 -3.38
C GLU A 111 7.44 10.05 -2.12
N TYR A 112 7.25 9.30 -1.03
CA TYR A 112 7.99 9.52 0.21
C TYR A 112 9.48 9.28 0.05
N ALA A 113 9.87 8.17 -0.59
CA ALA A 113 11.29 7.87 -0.86
C ALA A 113 11.96 8.92 -1.75
N LEU A 114 11.22 9.50 -2.71
CA LEU A 114 11.72 10.59 -3.56
C LEU A 114 11.83 11.93 -2.83
N ALA A 115 10.94 12.18 -1.87
CA ALA A 115 10.95 13.43 -1.08
C ALA A 115 11.94 13.36 0.09
N HIS A 116 12.17 12.18 0.64
CA HIS A 116 12.98 11.93 1.83
C HIS A 116 13.92 10.73 1.65
N PRO A 117 14.87 10.77 0.68
CA PRO A 117 15.68 9.62 0.30
C PRO A 117 16.56 9.07 1.45
N ASP A 118 16.93 9.92 2.40
CA ASP A 118 17.72 9.52 3.57
C ASP A 118 16.88 8.95 4.71
N GLU A 119 15.54 9.04 4.62
CA GLU A 119 14.59 8.57 5.65
C GLU A 119 13.97 7.20 5.31
N VAL A 120 14.49 6.46 4.32
CA VAL A 120 13.97 5.14 3.90
C VAL A 120 15.12 4.12 3.84
N SER A 121 14.89 2.89 4.32
CA SER A 121 15.88 1.81 4.24
C SER A 121 15.68 0.88 3.05
N GLY A 122 14.45 0.74 2.54
CA GLY A 122 14.09 -0.08 1.40
C GLY A 122 12.59 -0.02 1.12
N LEU A 123 12.17 -0.56 -0.03
CA LEU A 123 10.79 -0.56 -0.49
C LEU A 123 10.34 -1.97 -0.89
N LEU A 124 9.12 -2.34 -0.49
CA LEU A 124 8.35 -3.39 -1.14
C LEU A 124 7.05 -2.78 -1.69
N LEU A 125 6.89 -2.85 -2.99
CA LEU A 125 5.77 -2.26 -3.73
C LEU A 125 4.89 -3.40 -4.26
N ALA A 126 3.74 -3.63 -3.62
CA ALA A 126 2.78 -4.65 -4.03
C ALA A 126 1.75 -4.05 -4.99
N ALA A 127 1.73 -4.52 -6.23
CA ALA A 127 0.85 -4.01 -7.28
C ALA A 127 0.79 -2.46 -7.32
N PRO A 128 1.95 -1.76 -7.38
CA PRO A 128 1.99 -0.33 -7.14
C PRO A 128 1.21 0.47 -8.19
N GLY A 129 0.46 1.47 -7.73
CA GLY A 129 0.14 2.63 -8.56
C GLY A 129 1.35 3.56 -8.64
N LEU A 130 1.39 4.41 -9.66
CA LEU A 130 2.37 5.50 -9.78
C LEU A 130 1.59 6.77 -10.16
N GLY A 131 1.21 7.54 -9.16
CA GLY A 131 0.36 8.71 -9.31
C GLY A 131 0.88 9.71 -10.33
N GLY A 132 -0.03 10.28 -11.13
CA GLY A 132 0.29 11.25 -12.16
C GLY A 132 1.04 10.69 -13.39
N THR A 133 1.10 9.35 -13.54
CA THR A 133 1.67 8.74 -14.76
C THR A 133 0.69 8.85 -15.91
N PRO A 134 1.02 9.55 -17.00
CA PRO A 134 0.15 9.65 -18.16
C PRO A 134 0.21 8.38 -19.03
N TYR A 135 -0.82 8.11 -19.80
CA TYR A 135 -0.88 6.95 -20.70
C TYR A 135 0.26 6.88 -21.71
N GLU A 136 0.82 8.02 -22.09
CA GLU A 136 1.98 8.11 -23.00
C GLU A 136 3.27 7.51 -22.42
N ALA A 137 3.31 7.26 -21.11
CA ALA A 137 4.44 6.57 -20.46
C ALA A 137 4.43 5.05 -20.73
N PHE A 138 3.35 4.52 -21.28
CA PHE A 138 3.15 3.11 -21.58
C PHE A 138 3.20 2.83 -23.10
N SER A 139 3.52 1.60 -23.45
CA SER A 139 3.55 1.16 -24.85
C SER A 139 2.12 0.94 -25.39
N ARG A 140 1.99 0.90 -26.73
CA ARG A 140 0.71 0.59 -27.38
C ARG A 140 0.18 -0.80 -27.01
N ASP A 141 1.06 -1.75 -26.75
CA ASP A 141 0.70 -3.14 -26.39
C ASP A 141 0.15 -3.23 -24.95
N GLU A 142 0.45 -2.22 -24.09
CA GLU A 142 -0.07 -2.13 -22.73
C GLU A 142 -1.45 -1.44 -22.67
N MET A 143 -1.85 -0.68 -23.70
CA MET A 143 -3.10 0.09 -23.71
C MET A 143 -4.37 -0.74 -23.51
N PRO A 144 -4.52 -1.96 -24.07
CA PRO A 144 -5.71 -2.77 -23.84
C PRO A 144 -5.99 -3.08 -22.37
N ALA A 145 -4.94 -3.12 -21.52
CA ALA A 145 -5.08 -3.33 -20.09
C ALA A 145 -5.78 -2.14 -19.41
N PHE A 146 -5.43 -0.92 -19.80
CA PHE A 146 -6.05 0.31 -19.30
C PHE A 146 -7.47 0.49 -19.83
N GLU A 147 -7.72 0.19 -21.11
CA GLU A 147 -9.07 0.20 -21.69
C GLU A 147 -10.01 -0.78 -20.99
N TYR A 148 -9.49 -1.94 -20.58
CA TYR A 148 -10.25 -2.90 -19.78
C TYR A 148 -10.59 -2.32 -18.40
N ASP A 149 -9.60 -1.72 -17.72
CA ASP A 149 -9.78 -1.11 -16.40
C ASP A 149 -10.77 0.04 -16.44
N ASP A 150 -10.63 0.97 -17.37
CA ASP A 150 -11.53 2.13 -17.56
C ASP A 150 -12.98 1.70 -17.78
N ARG A 151 -13.19 0.66 -18.62
CA ARG A 151 -14.52 0.11 -18.87
C ARG A 151 -15.12 -0.49 -17.59
N LYS A 152 -14.34 -1.30 -16.85
CA LYS A 152 -14.79 -1.93 -15.62
C LYS A 152 -15.04 -0.92 -14.51
N SER A 153 -14.19 0.07 -14.37
CA SER A 153 -14.37 1.18 -13.45
C SER A 153 -15.64 1.99 -13.77
N SER A 154 -15.94 2.18 -15.05
CA SER A 154 -17.20 2.84 -15.50
C SER A 154 -18.44 2.00 -15.13
N GLU A 155 -18.39 0.65 -15.26
CA GLU A 155 -19.47 -0.24 -14.84
C GLU A 155 -19.71 -0.13 -13.31
N ILE A 156 -18.65 -0.10 -12.52
CA ILE A 156 -18.69 0.08 -11.06
C ILE A 156 -19.32 1.43 -10.69
N ALA A 157 -18.84 2.51 -11.30
CA ALA A 157 -19.33 3.87 -11.06
C ALA A 157 -20.83 4.00 -11.43
N ALA A 158 -21.24 3.39 -12.54
CA ALA A 158 -22.65 3.36 -12.96
C ALA A 158 -23.53 2.61 -11.95
N ALA A 159 -23.10 1.44 -11.46
CA ALA A 159 -23.83 0.70 -10.45
C ALA A 159 -23.97 1.51 -9.15
N TRP A 160 -22.88 2.15 -8.70
CA TRP A 160 -22.89 3.01 -7.51
C TRP A 160 -23.84 4.20 -7.65
N SER A 161 -23.74 4.95 -8.75
CA SER A 161 -24.58 6.14 -9.04
C SER A 161 -26.08 5.82 -9.17
N ASN A 162 -26.40 4.59 -9.57
CA ASN A 162 -27.78 4.10 -9.62
C ASN A 162 -28.30 3.53 -8.29
N GLY A 163 -27.56 3.68 -7.18
CA GLY A 163 -27.94 3.20 -5.86
C GLY A 163 -27.78 1.69 -5.67
N LYS A 164 -27.14 0.97 -6.60
CA LYS A 164 -26.92 -0.46 -6.55
C LYS A 164 -25.62 -0.79 -5.81
N SER A 165 -25.51 -0.34 -4.56
CA SER A 165 -24.27 -0.39 -3.79
C SER A 165 -23.69 -1.81 -3.66
N SER A 166 -24.54 -2.83 -3.45
CA SER A 166 -24.08 -4.23 -3.35
C SER A 166 -23.50 -4.75 -4.67
N GLU A 167 -24.09 -4.35 -5.82
CA GLU A 167 -23.59 -4.69 -7.16
C GLU A 167 -22.26 -3.99 -7.41
N ALA A 168 -22.14 -2.71 -7.09
CA ALA A 168 -20.89 -1.96 -7.25
C ALA A 168 -19.74 -2.55 -6.43
N MET A 169 -19.99 -2.92 -5.17
CA MET A 169 -18.98 -3.57 -4.31
C MET A 169 -18.55 -4.94 -4.84
N GLU A 170 -19.48 -5.74 -5.35
CA GLU A 170 -19.16 -7.05 -5.92
C GLU A 170 -18.39 -6.92 -7.24
N LEU A 171 -18.74 -5.95 -8.11
CA LEU A 171 -17.98 -5.63 -9.32
C LEU A 171 -16.55 -5.16 -8.98
N LEU A 172 -16.40 -4.31 -7.96
CA LEU A 172 -15.09 -3.88 -7.46
C LEU A 172 -14.25 -5.07 -7.00
N ARG A 173 -14.85 -5.99 -6.22
CA ARG A 173 -14.18 -7.21 -5.77
C ARG A 173 -13.76 -8.09 -6.95
N GLN A 174 -14.63 -8.27 -7.95
CA GLN A 174 -14.31 -9.07 -9.13
C GLN A 174 -13.16 -8.46 -9.95
N LEU A 175 -13.09 -7.14 -10.02
CA LEU A 175 -12.05 -6.44 -10.76
C LEU A 175 -10.68 -6.57 -10.09
N TRP A 176 -10.62 -6.39 -8.75
CA TRP A 176 -9.35 -6.26 -8.03
C TRP A 176 -9.00 -7.46 -7.14
N CYS A 177 -9.99 -8.15 -6.60
CA CYS A 177 -9.84 -9.15 -5.53
C CYS A 177 -10.62 -10.42 -5.82
N SER A 178 -10.53 -10.93 -7.06
CA SER A 178 -11.32 -12.06 -7.55
C SER A 178 -10.99 -13.37 -6.86
N THR A 179 -9.79 -13.53 -6.31
CA THR A 179 -9.31 -14.77 -5.69
C THR A 179 -9.56 -14.84 -4.18
N LEU A 180 -9.97 -13.75 -3.54
CA LEU A 180 -10.26 -13.75 -2.11
C LEU A 180 -11.46 -14.63 -1.77
N THR A 181 -11.28 -15.48 -0.74
CA THR A 181 -12.29 -16.40 -0.22
C THR A 181 -12.36 -16.36 1.31
N GLY A 182 -13.42 -16.95 1.90
CA GLY A 182 -13.56 -17.06 3.35
C GLY A 182 -13.39 -15.72 4.09
N SER A 183 -12.67 -15.74 5.20
CA SER A 183 -12.46 -14.57 6.07
C SER A 183 -11.75 -13.41 5.38
N SER A 184 -10.85 -13.66 4.43
CA SER A 184 -10.18 -12.59 3.67
C SER A 184 -11.18 -11.84 2.78
N ARG A 185 -12.12 -12.55 2.13
CA ARG A 185 -13.19 -11.92 1.38
C ARG A 185 -14.11 -11.11 2.29
N GLU A 186 -14.50 -11.67 3.43
CA GLU A 186 -15.37 -10.99 4.40
C GLU A 186 -14.72 -9.70 4.91
N LEU A 187 -13.45 -9.75 5.29
CA LEU A 187 -12.68 -8.59 5.73
C LEU A 187 -12.58 -7.53 4.61
N PHE A 188 -12.29 -7.94 3.37
CA PHE A 188 -12.25 -7.03 2.23
C PHE A 188 -13.59 -6.32 2.04
N MET A 189 -14.71 -7.04 2.04
CA MET A 189 -16.04 -6.46 1.88
C MET A 189 -16.40 -5.52 3.03
N ASP A 190 -15.94 -5.80 4.25
CA ASP A 190 -16.13 -4.92 5.40
C ASP A 190 -15.29 -3.63 5.28
N MET A 191 -14.04 -3.73 4.83
CA MET A 191 -13.20 -2.56 4.52
C MET A 191 -13.85 -1.67 3.45
N VAL A 192 -14.34 -2.25 2.35
CA VAL A 192 -15.04 -1.48 1.30
C VAL A 192 -16.29 -0.78 1.84
N LYS A 193 -17.09 -1.45 2.68
CA LYS A 193 -18.26 -0.84 3.33
C LYS A 193 -17.87 0.31 4.26
N THR A 194 -16.79 0.16 5.01
CA THR A 194 -16.30 1.21 5.92
C THR A 194 -15.84 2.44 5.14
N ASN A 195 -15.23 2.24 3.97
CA ASN A 195 -14.54 3.26 3.20
C ASN A 195 -15.30 3.70 1.92
N THR A 196 -16.63 3.54 1.88
CA THR A 196 -17.43 3.80 0.67
C THR A 196 -17.25 5.20 0.10
N GLU A 197 -17.09 6.20 0.96
CA GLU A 197 -16.88 7.60 0.54
C GLU A 197 -15.55 7.79 -0.20
N GLU A 198 -14.49 7.10 0.20
CA GLU A 198 -13.17 7.21 -0.43
C GLU A 198 -13.03 6.26 -1.64
N VAL A 199 -13.71 5.12 -1.62
CA VAL A 199 -13.62 4.10 -2.67
C VAL A 199 -14.46 4.46 -3.90
N PHE A 200 -15.68 5.01 -3.70
CA PHE A 200 -16.62 5.25 -4.79
C PHE A 200 -16.83 6.73 -5.14
N ASN A 201 -16.43 7.64 -4.27
CA ASN A 201 -16.52 9.08 -4.53
C ASN A 201 -15.09 9.63 -4.65
N ASP A 202 -14.65 9.89 -5.88
CA ASP A 202 -13.29 10.40 -6.12
C ASP A 202 -13.02 11.67 -5.32
N ARG A 203 -12.13 11.55 -4.32
CA ARG A 203 -11.64 12.66 -3.49
C ARG A 203 -10.16 12.93 -3.71
N SER A 204 -9.55 12.33 -4.73
CA SER A 204 -8.15 12.50 -5.09
C SER A 204 -7.76 13.96 -5.34
N PHE A 205 -8.72 14.80 -5.78
CA PHE A 205 -8.52 16.24 -6.00
C PHE A 205 -8.09 17.01 -4.75
N ARG A 206 -8.27 16.44 -3.55
CA ARG A 206 -7.83 17.05 -2.28
C ARG A 206 -6.37 16.76 -1.96
N GLN A 207 -5.82 15.72 -2.55
CA GLN A 207 -4.42 15.38 -2.38
C GLN A 207 -3.53 16.23 -3.28
N LEU A 208 -2.47 16.77 -2.71
CA LEU A 208 -1.44 17.47 -3.47
C LEU A 208 -0.59 16.46 -4.23
N GLU A 209 -0.62 16.54 -5.54
CA GLU A 209 0.19 15.72 -6.41
C GLU A 209 1.69 16.03 -6.26
N SER A 210 2.51 15.02 -6.43
CA SER A 210 3.96 15.17 -6.49
C SER A 210 4.38 15.95 -7.75
N ARG A 211 5.19 16.99 -7.59
CA ARG A 211 5.73 17.77 -8.72
C ARG A 211 7.25 17.87 -8.64
N PRO A 212 7.97 17.49 -9.69
CA PRO A 212 7.50 16.87 -10.94
C PRO A 212 6.92 15.46 -10.69
N PRO A 213 6.14 14.91 -11.66
CA PRO A 213 5.50 13.59 -11.52
C PRO A 213 6.47 12.48 -11.14
N VAL A 214 5.97 11.49 -10.40
CA VAL A 214 6.77 10.40 -9.82
C VAL A 214 7.51 9.60 -10.89
N TYR A 215 6.82 9.24 -11.98
CA TYR A 215 7.38 8.37 -13.02
C TYR A 215 8.64 8.95 -13.69
N ASN A 216 8.82 10.27 -13.72
CA ASN A 216 10.00 10.94 -14.27
C ASN A 216 11.22 10.91 -13.33
N ARG A 217 11.04 10.47 -12.08
CA ARG A 217 12.05 10.53 -11.02
C ARG A 217 12.39 9.16 -10.41
N LEU A 218 11.80 8.08 -10.92
CA LEU A 218 12.05 6.73 -10.41
C LEU A 218 13.53 6.38 -10.34
N SER A 219 14.32 6.84 -11.32
CA SER A 219 15.76 6.65 -11.34
C SER A 219 16.53 7.37 -10.21
N SER A 220 15.89 8.24 -9.45
CA SER A 220 16.47 8.88 -8.26
C SER A 220 16.35 8.03 -6.99
N ILE A 221 15.53 6.97 -7.00
CA ILE A 221 15.43 6.03 -5.88
C ILE A 221 16.70 5.18 -5.83
N ARG A 222 17.35 5.14 -4.66
CA ARG A 222 18.63 4.45 -4.43
C ARG A 222 18.51 3.28 -3.44
N VAL A 223 17.38 3.16 -2.77
CA VAL A 223 17.17 2.10 -1.79
C VAL A 223 16.78 0.79 -2.48
N PRO A 224 17.17 -0.36 -1.93
CA PRO A 224 16.73 -1.66 -2.42
C PRO A 224 15.22 -1.71 -2.56
N THR A 225 14.74 -2.12 -3.74
CA THR A 225 13.31 -2.11 -4.06
C THR A 225 12.89 -3.46 -4.63
N THR A 226 11.85 -4.04 -4.04
CA THR A 226 11.16 -5.22 -4.58
C THR A 226 9.77 -4.81 -5.03
N VAL A 227 9.38 -5.21 -6.24
CA VAL A 227 8.06 -4.99 -6.82
C VAL A 227 7.37 -6.34 -6.96
N LEU A 228 6.17 -6.47 -6.40
CA LEU A 228 5.33 -7.66 -6.52
C LEU A 228 4.11 -7.35 -7.39
N VAL A 229 3.70 -8.31 -8.20
CA VAL A 229 2.44 -8.28 -8.96
C VAL A 229 1.80 -9.65 -8.96
N GLY A 230 0.47 -9.73 -8.86
CA GLY A 230 -0.27 -10.98 -8.97
C GLY A 230 -0.55 -11.36 -10.44
N ASP A 231 -0.54 -12.65 -10.79
CA ASP A 231 -0.91 -13.10 -12.14
C ASP A 231 -2.43 -13.13 -12.36
N ARG A 232 -3.21 -12.90 -11.30
CA ARG A 232 -4.68 -12.80 -11.30
C ARG A 232 -5.16 -11.38 -10.97
N ASP A 233 -4.26 -10.44 -10.93
CA ASP A 233 -4.58 -9.02 -10.72
C ASP A 233 -5.29 -8.41 -11.93
N ASN A 234 -5.84 -7.22 -11.77
CA ASN A 234 -6.29 -6.41 -12.89
C ASN A 234 -5.14 -6.23 -13.90
N PRO A 235 -5.38 -6.44 -15.19
CA PRO A 235 -4.34 -6.33 -16.20
C PRO A 235 -3.55 -5.01 -16.17
N SER A 236 -4.17 -3.88 -15.74
CA SER A 236 -3.50 -2.58 -15.63
C SER A 236 -2.39 -2.53 -14.57
N SER A 237 -2.37 -3.45 -13.61
CA SER A 237 -1.33 -3.53 -12.57
C SER A 237 0.05 -3.92 -13.13
N VAL A 238 0.08 -4.76 -14.16
CA VAL A 238 1.33 -5.26 -14.75
C VAL A 238 2.15 -4.13 -15.42
N PRO A 239 1.59 -3.26 -16.27
CA PRO A 239 2.28 -2.07 -16.79
C PRO A 239 2.91 -1.19 -15.71
N PHE A 240 2.18 -0.91 -14.62
CA PHE A 240 2.71 -0.11 -13.51
C PHE A 240 3.87 -0.81 -12.79
N ALA A 241 3.76 -2.12 -12.51
CA ALA A 241 4.84 -2.90 -11.92
C ALA A 241 6.10 -2.91 -12.81
N ASN A 242 5.93 -3.08 -14.12
CA ASN A 242 7.01 -3.00 -15.09
C ASN A 242 7.64 -1.60 -15.14
N LEU A 243 6.83 -0.53 -15.11
CA LEU A 243 7.32 0.84 -15.10
C LEU A 243 8.14 1.12 -13.84
N ALA A 244 7.65 0.73 -12.67
CA ALA A 244 8.40 0.85 -11.41
C ALA A 244 9.74 0.11 -11.49
N THR A 245 9.73 -1.13 -11.96
CA THR A 245 10.92 -1.99 -12.02
C THR A 245 11.97 -1.44 -12.99
N ARG A 246 11.56 -1.05 -14.21
CA ARG A 246 12.52 -0.49 -15.20
C ARG A 246 13.01 0.91 -14.83
N GLY A 247 12.23 1.65 -14.04
CA GLY A 247 12.56 3.01 -13.63
C GLY A 247 13.47 3.09 -12.41
N ILE A 248 13.40 2.14 -11.49
CA ILE A 248 14.19 2.11 -10.25
C ILE A 248 15.40 1.19 -10.46
N ALA A 249 16.61 1.75 -10.38
CA ALA A 249 17.83 0.98 -10.58
C ALA A 249 17.98 -0.15 -9.55
N GLY A 250 18.20 -1.38 -10.05
CA GLY A 250 18.32 -2.57 -9.21
C GLY A 250 17.03 -3.10 -8.61
N ALA A 251 15.86 -2.57 -9.00
CA ALA A 251 14.59 -3.11 -8.55
C ALA A 251 14.35 -4.53 -9.05
N ARG A 252 13.82 -5.39 -8.18
CA ARG A 252 13.48 -6.78 -8.46
C ARG A 252 11.97 -6.91 -8.66
N LEU A 253 11.54 -7.47 -9.79
CA LEU A 253 10.13 -7.81 -10.06
C LEU A 253 9.87 -9.28 -9.75
N VAL A 254 8.76 -9.54 -9.04
CA VAL A 254 8.28 -10.89 -8.76
C VAL A 254 6.80 -10.98 -9.09
N THR A 255 6.44 -11.99 -9.89
CA THR A 255 5.05 -12.33 -10.15
C THR A 255 4.61 -13.44 -9.20
N ILE A 256 3.59 -13.17 -8.39
CA ILE A 256 3.03 -14.14 -7.43
C ILE A 256 1.89 -14.90 -8.09
N GLN A 257 2.07 -16.21 -8.24
CA GLN A 257 1.09 -17.07 -8.90
C GLN A 257 -0.19 -17.24 -8.07
N GLY A 258 -1.34 -17.04 -8.71
CA GLY A 258 -2.66 -17.13 -8.09
C GLY A 258 -3.00 -15.96 -7.17
N ALA A 259 -2.18 -14.89 -7.13
CA ALA A 259 -2.47 -13.67 -6.40
C ALA A 259 -3.27 -12.69 -7.25
N ASP A 260 -4.18 -11.98 -6.60
CA ASP A 260 -4.83 -10.79 -7.12
C ASP A 260 -4.19 -9.50 -6.58
N HIS A 261 -4.90 -8.38 -6.61
CA HIS A 261 -4.38 -7.06 -6.25
C HIS A 261 -3.91 -6.95 -4.80
N LEU A 262 -4.64 -7.58 -3.86
CA LEU A 262 -4.26 -7.63 -2.45
C LEU A 262 -3.45 -8.91 -2.19
N ILE A 263 -2.21 -8.93 -2.71
CA ILE A 263 -1.32 -10.10 -2.71
C ILE A 263 -1.17 -10.70 -1.31
N ASN A 264 -1.01 -9.85 -0.29
CA ASN A 264 -0.88 -10.27 1.10
C ASN A 264 -2.12 -10.97 1.66
N MET A 265 -3.32 -10.63 1.17
CA MET A 265 -4.58 -11.26 1.58
C MET A 265 -4.90 -12.51 0.77
N SER A 266 -4.52 -12.54 -0.51
CA SER A 266 -4.80 -13.68 -1.42
C SER A 266 -3.75 -14.77 -1.35
N ARG A 267 -2.47 -14.42 -1.14
CA ARG A 267 -1.31 -15.32 -1.07
C ARG A 267 -0.37 -14.91 0.09
N PRO A 268 -0.86 -14.98 1.34
CA PRO A 268 -0.15 -14.44 2.50
C PRO A 268 1.23 -15.07 2.71
N ASN A 269 1.39 -16.39 2.54
CA ASN A 269 2.67 -17.04 2.76
C ASN A 269 3.72 -16.64 1.71
N ASP A 270 3.29 -16.49 0.44
CA ASP A 270 4.17 -16.06 -0.64
C ASP A 270 4.60 -14.60 -0.41
N PHE A 271 3.65 -13.74 -0.02
CA PHE A 271 3.92 -12.35 0.34
C PHE A 271 4.92 -12.23 1.50
N GLU A 272 4.71 -12.97 2.59
CA GLU A 272 5.61 -12.98 3.75
C GLU A 272 7.02 -13.44 3.38
N THR A 273 7.13 -14.47 2.53
CA THR A 273 8.42 -14.97 2.03
C THR A 273 9.16 -13.87 1.27
N GLU A 274 8.48 -13.18 0.36
CA GLU A 274 9.07 -12.12 -0.44
C GLU A 274 9.40 -10.86 0.40
N LEU A 275 8.59 -10.54 1.40
CA LEU A 275 8.88 -9.45 2.32
C LEU A 275 10.13 -9.75 3.17
N ARG A 276 10.28 -10.96 3.71
CA ARG A 276 11.49 -11.37 4.44
C ARG A 276 12.73 -11.27 3.55
N LEU A 277 12.64 -11.76 2.32
CA LEU A 277 13.74 -11.65 1.37
C LEU A 277 14.09 -10.19 1.05
N ALA A 278 13.09 -9.33 0.84
CA ALA A 278 13.31 -7.90 0.59
C ALA A 278 13.98 -7.19 1.79
N LEU A 279 13.59 -7.55 3.01
CA LEU A 279 14.21 -7.05 4.23
C LEU A 279 15.68 -7.48 4.36
N ASP A 280 15.98 -8.73 4.01
CA ASP A 280 17.36 -9.23 4.07
C ASP A 280 18.25 -8.59 3.00
N ILE A 281 17.72 -8.30 1.81
CA ILE A 281 18.42 -7.53 0.77
C ILE A 281 18.72 -6.11 1.27
N ALA A 282 17.74 -5.47 1.96
CA ALA A 282 17.90 -4.10 2.45
C ALA A 282 18.93 -3.97 3.60
N LYS A 283 19.28 -5.07 4.29
CA LYS A 283 20.33 -5.11 5.32
C LYS A 283 21.73 -5.18 4.74
N GLN A 284 21.87 -5.56 3.46
CA GLN A 284 23.18 -5.68 2.83
C GLN A 284 23.76 -4.28 2.56
N PRO A 285 25.07 -4.07 2.74
CA PRO A 285 25.70 -2.82 2.34
C PRO A 285 25.48 -2.60 0.85
N VAL A 286 24.98 -1.43 0.48
CA VAL A 286 24.97 -1.04 -0.94
C VAL A 286 26.42 -0.83 -1.33
N ASP A 287 26.96 -1.70 -2.17
CA ASP A 287 28.30 -1.50 -2.75
C ASP A 287 28.33 -0.13 -3.45
N LYS A 288 29.25 0.72 -2.99
CA LYS A 288 29.38 2.11 -3.43
C LYS A 288 30.04 2.19 -4.80
#